data_02a841bfbbc5bc4088b615a596957976
#
_entry.id   02a841bfbbc5bc4088b615a596957976
#
_cell.length_a   1.000
_cell.length_b   1.000
_cell.length_c   1.000
_cell.angle_alpha   90.00
_cell.angle_beta   90.00
_cell.angle_gamma   90.00
#
_symmetry.space_group_name_H-M   'P 1'
#
loop_
_entity.id
_entity.type
_entity.pdbx_description
1 polymer ?
#
loop_
_entity_poly.entity_id
_entity_poly.type
_entity_poly.pdbx_seq_one_letter_code
_entity_poly.pdbx_strand_id
1 'polypeptide(L)'
;MANTLNLGNGNWATKEDSLLAYNSENGNYKPLPFDFTRASSATVVNKDGLIETVGSGEARIDFSNDAKGALLLEPSRSNYIPYSTLDFDGGVKPNGWSIGFGIGSYSYEQLTYKGQKAVKQTQITTGRSYLDTGSITILANTEHTLKIQFILNECVADANDNILSFISFGAFAIYKFSDIDSNGVLEIQFNPLSDNVGSLRIGLGVDQNATGSKSLAWAIPQLEQGSYATSYIPTSGSAVTRVADICNNAGNEQVINSTEGVLYAEISALANDGTERYV
;
A
#
# COMPACT_ATOMS: atom_id res chain seq x y z
N MET A 1 -22.19 9.22 -37.94
CA MET A 1 -20.84 9.61 -37.47
C MET A 1 -20.48 8.65 -36.36
N ALA A 2 -19.29 8.06 -36.41
CA ALA A 2 -18.83 7.16 -35.38
C ALA A 2 -18.52 7.97 -34.10
N ASN A 3 -19.17 7.67 -33.01
CA ASN A 3 -18.88 8.29 -31.72
C ASN A 3 -17.61 7.63 -31.14
N THR A 4 -16.57 8.42 -30.92
CA THR A 4 -15.37 7.97 -30.25
C THR A 4 -15.45 8.34 -28.79
N LEU A 5 -15.60 7.33 -27.92
CA LEU A 5 -15.55 7.48 -26.47
C LEU A 5 -14.18 7.04 -25.96
N ASN A 6 -13.52 7.93 -25.24
CA ASN A 6 -12.22 7.67 -24.63
C ASN A 6 -12.36 7.62 -23.11
N LEU A 7 -11.94 6.50 -22.52
CA LEU A 7 -11.76 6.37 -21.09
C LEU A 7 -10.27 6.25 -20.82
N GLY A 8 -9.71 7.15 -20.03
CA GLY A 8 -8.28 7.14 -19.72
C GLY A 8 -7.43 8.04 -20.59
N ASN A 9 -6.14 7.69 -20.73
CA ASN A 9 -5.12 8.47 -21.46
C ASN A 9 -5.07 9.96 -21.04
N GLY A 10 -5.21 10.22 -19.73
CA GLY A 10 -5.26 11.58 -19.16
C GLY A 10 -6.64 12.25 -19.16
N ASN A 11 -7.65 11.66 -19.81
CA ASN A 11 -9.02 12.16 -19.87
C ASN A 11 -9.88 11.40 -18.84
N TRP A 12 -9.67 11.68 -17.57
CA TRP A 12 -10.43 11.08 -16.49
C TRP A 12 -11.40 12.10 -15.89
N ALA A 13 -12.64 11.69 -15.69
CA ALA A 13 -13.60 12.41 -14.87
C ALA A 13 -14.52 11.42 -14.16
N THR A 14 -14.86 11.75 -12.92
CA THR A 14 -15.82 10.99 -12.12
C THR A 14 -16.96 11.91 -11.69
N LYS A 15 -18.14 11.37 -11.56
CA LYS A 15 -19.29 12.07 -10.99
C LYS A 15 -20.12 11.08 -10.20
N GLU A 16 -20.22 11.29 -8.87
CA GLU A 16 -20.86 10.34 -7.97
C GLU A 16 -20.30 8.92 -8.21
N ASP A 17 -21.15 7.94 -8.38
CA ASP A 17 -20.78 6.53 -8.60
C ASP A 17 -20.48 6.19 -10.09
N SER A 18 -20.14 7.17 -10.90
CA SER A 18 -19.96 7.00 -12.34
C SER A 18 -18.60 7.46 -12.82
N LEU A 19 -18.00 6.67 -13.71
CA LEU A 19 -16.90 7.11 -14.56
C LEU A 19 -17.48 7.79 -15.82
N LEU A 20 -16.80 8.84 -16.28
CA LEU A 20 -17.19 9.57 -17.46
C LEU A 20 -16.19 9.35 -18.58
N ALA A 21 -16.67 9.01 -19.77
CA ALA A 21 -15.85 9.00 -20.97
C ALA A 21 -15.78 10.38 -21.61
N TYR A 22 -14.63 10.73 -22.14
CA TYR A 22 -14.45 11.90 -22.97
C TYR A 22 -14.92 11.60 -24.41
N ASN A 23 -15.86 12.40 -24.89
CA ASN A 23 -16.27 12.37 -26.28
C ASN A 23 -15.48 13.40 -27.08
N SER A 24 -14.57 12.91 -27.94
CA SER A 24 -13.63 13.75 -28.70
C SER A 24 -14.35 14.64 -29.75
N GLU A 25 -15.51 14.21 -30.25
CA GLU A 25 -16.26 14.95 -31.29
C GLU A 25 -16.96 16.17 -30.71
N ASN A 26 -17.47 16.04 -29.49
CA ASN A 26 -18.23 17.10 -28.83
C ASN A 26 -17.41 17.87 -27.79
N GLY A 27 -16.17 17.44 -27.51
CA GLY A 27 -15.28 18.09 -26.56
C GLY A 27 -15.80 18.07 -25.11
N ASN A 28 -16.60 17.08 -24.73
CA ASN A 28 -17.19 16.99 -23.39
C ASN A 28 -17.16 15.59 -22.81
N TYR A 29 -17.33 15.51 -21.48
CA TYR A 29 -17.49 14.23 -20.78
C TYR A 29 -18.96 13.81 -20.81
N LYS A 30 -19.15 12.50 -20.96
CA LYS A 30 -20.48 11.88 -20.89
C LYS A 30 -20.48 10.78 -19.86
N PRO A 31 -21.60 10.58 -19.14
CA PRO A 31 -21.74 9.40 -18.29
C PRO A 31 -21.51 8.16 -19.13
N LEU A 32 -20.63 7.31 -18.67
CA LEU A 32 -20.52 5.95 -19.17
C LEU A 32 -21.51 5.09 -18.40
N PRO A 33 -22.02 4.06 -19.05
CA PRO A 33 -22.80 3.05 -18.36
C PRO A 33 -21.92 2.11 -17.53
N PHE A 34 -20.85 2.65 -16.89
CA PHE A 34 -20.07 1.93 -15.89
C PHE A 34 -20.61 2.31 -14.52
N ASP A 35 -21.09 1.32 -13.81
CA ASP A 35 -21.41 1.43 -12.40
C ASP A 35 -20.17 1.05 -11.59
N PHE A 36 -19.65 1.99 -10.82
CA PHE A 36 -18.53 1.74 -9.91
C PHE A 36 -19.04 1.68 -8.49
N THR A 37 -18.68 0.62 -7.77
CA THR A 37 -19.02 0.46 -6.35
C THR A 37 -17.83 0.01 -5.53
N ARG A 38 -17.68 0.59 -4.35
CA ARG A 38 -16.82 0.14 -3.25
C ARG A 38 -17.44 0.64 -1.95
N ALA A 39 -17.83 -0.25 -1.07
CA ALA A 39 -18.52 0.10 0.18
C ALA A 39 -17.56 0.55 1.32
N SER A 40 -16.31 0.87 1.02
CA SER A 40 -15.32 1.43 1.95
C SER A 40 -14.55 2.59 1.32
N SER A 41 -13.89 3.39 2.15
CA SER A 41 -12.81 4.26 1.67
C SER A 41 -11.63 3.45 1.13
N ALA A 42 -10.78 4.09 0.35
CA ALA A 42 -9.54 3.51 -0.17
C ALA A 42 -8.51 4.62 -0.39
N THR A 43 -7.25 4.24 -0.63
CA THR A 43 -6.22 5.19 -1.01
C THR A 43 -5.85 5.08 -2.49
N VAL A 44 -5.29 6.14 -3.02
CA VAL A 44 -4.77 6.23 -4.38
C VAL A 44 -3.57 7.17 -4.40
N VAL A 45 -2.66 7.01 -5.33
CA VAL A 45 -1.60 7.99 -5.59
C VAL A 45 -2.09 9.00 -6.59
N ASN A 46 -2.19 10.26 -6.19
CA ASN A 46 -2.65 11.36 -7.03
C ASN A 46 -1.58 11.86 -8.02
N LYS A 47 -1.92 12.86 -8.83
CA LYS A 47 -1.01 13.46 -9.83
C LYS A 47 0.26 14.06 -9.24
N ASP A 48 0.21 14.50 -7.99
CA ASP A 48 1.35 15.09 -7.27
C ASP A 48 2.23 14.02 -6.60
N GLY A 49 1.91 12.74 -6.80
CA GLY A 49 2.60 11.60 -6.20
C GLY A 49 2.28 11.39 -4.72
N LEU A 50 1.24 12.04 -4.21
CA LEU A 50 0.79 11.91 -2.83
C LEU A 50 -0.25 10.80 -2.69
N ILE A 51 -0.21 10.09 -1.57
CA ILE A 51 -1.23 9.11 -1.19
C ILE A 51 -2.39 9.86 -0.56
N GLU A 52 -3.54 9.83 -1.20
CA GLU A 52 -4.78 10.44 -0.71
C GLU A 52 -5.86 9.38 -0.47
N THR A 53 -6.81 9.72 0.39
CA THR A 53 -7.97 8.87 0.67
C THR A 53 -9.14 9.33 -0.17
N VAL A 54 -9.79 8.39 -0.87
CA VAL A 54 -11.05 8.60 -1.58
C VAL A 54 -12.20 7.90 -0.85
N GLY A 55 -13.39 8.44 -0.99
CA GLY A 55 -14.59 7.97 -0.31
C GLY A 55 -15.12 6.63 -0.84
N SER A 56 -16.16 6.15 -0.17
CA SER A 56 -16.97 5.01 -0.64
C SER A 56 -17.63 5.36 -1.98
N GLY A 57 -17.64 4.42 -2.93
CA GLY A 57 -18.23 4.61 -4.27
C GLY A 57 -17.37 5.44 -5.24
N GLU A 58 -16.30 6.10 -4.79
CA GLU A 58 -15.43 6.90 -5.66
C GLU A 58 -14.39 6.04 -6.38
N ALA A 59 -14.39 6.13 -7.72
CA ALA A 59 -13.39 5.45 -8.55
C ALA A 59 -12.00 6.04 -8.32
N ARG A 60 -10.98 5.19 -8.39
CA ARG A 60 -9.58 5.56 -8.16
C ARG A 60 -8.82 5.67 -9.46
N ILE A 61 -8.30 6.85 -9.76
CA ILE A 61 -7.36 7.06 -10.85
C ILE A 61 -5.97 7.18 -10.25
N ASP A 62 -5.17 6.15 -10.44
CA ASP A 62 -3.84 6.02 -9.84
C ASP A 62 -2.76 6.50 -10.79
N PHE A 63 -1.84 7.30 -10.28
CA PHE A 63 -0.73 7.90 -11.02
C PHE A 63 0.64 7.33 -10.60
N SER A 64 0.67 6.19 -9.89
CA SER A 64 1.92 5.58 -9.42
C SER A 64 2.87 5.20 -10.56
N ASN A 65 2.32 4.67 -11.65
CA ASN A 65 3.07 4.06 -12.73
C ASN A 65 2.88 4.77 -14.08
N ASP A 66 1.89 5.62 -14.21
CA ASP A 66 1.60 6.36 -15.45
C ASP A 66 1.20 7.81 -15.12
N ALA A 67 1.91 8.77 -15.72
CA ALA A 67 1.61 10.21 -15.58
C ALA A 67 0.23 10.60 -16.12
N LYS A 68 -0.39 9.77 -16.96
CA LYS A 68 -1.76 9.94 -17.46
C LYS A 68 -2.80 9.31 -16.54
N GLY A 69 -2.37 8.53 -15.58
CA GLY A 69 -3.20 7.80 -14.64
C GLY A 69 -3.88 6.57 -15.24
N ALA A 70 -4.20 5.62 -14.38
CA ALA A 70 -4.94 4.41 -14.71
C ALA A 70 -6.08 4.18 -13.71
N LEU A 71 -7.20 3.64 -14.18
CA LEU A 71 -8.26 3.18 -13.29
C LEU A 71 -7.73 2.00 -12.47
N LEU A 72 -7.70 2.17 -11.15
CA LEU A 72 -7.23 1.15 -10.22
C LEU A 72 -8.41 0.32 -9.71
N LEU A 73 -8.40 -0.97 -10.02
CA LEU A 73 -9.36 -1.95 -9.51
C LEU A 73 -8.63 -3.01 -8.71
N GLU A 74 -8.97 -3.16 -7.44
CA GLU A 74 -8.31 -4.08 -6.53
C GLU A 74 -9.30 -4.98 -5.78
N PRO A 75 -8.90 -6.21 -5.44
CA PRO A 75 -9.71 -7.11 -4.63
C PRO A 75 -9.85 -6.60 -3.19
N SER A 76 -10.77 -7.18 -2.43
CA SER A 76 -10.85 -6.94 -0.99
C SER A 76 -9.56 -7.39 -0.31
N ARG A 77 -9.02 -6.53 0.56
CA ARG A 77 -7.83 -6.78 1.39
C ARG A 77 -7.95 -6.14 2.75
N SER A 78 -7.28 -6.73 3.72
CA SER A 78 -7.19 -6.20 5.08
C SER A 78 -5.74 -5.94 5.44
N ASN A 79 -5.43 -4.75 5.97
CA ASN A 79 -4.14 -4.52 6.61
C ASN A 79 -4.25 -4.99 8.08
N TYR A 80 -3.45 -6.00 8.43
CA TYR A 80 -3.45 -6.62 9.76
C TYR A 80 -2.63 -5.85 10.79
N ILE A 81 -1.79 -4.89 10.38
CA ILE A 81 -1.04 -4.03 11.31
C ILE A 81 -2.00 -3.04 11.96
N PRO A 82 -2.19 -3.05 13.29
CA PRO A 82 -3.26 -2.25 13.92
C PRO A 82 -3.05 -0.73 13.84
N TYR A 83 -1.79 -0.27 13.75
CA TYR A 83 -1.41 1.14 13.76
C TYR A 83 -0.40 1.44 12.64
N SER A 84 -0.85 1.35 11.39
CA SER A 84 0.01 1.62 10.22
C SER A 84 0.14 3.11 9.88
N THR A 85 -0.71 3.97 10.44
CA THR A 85 -0.66 5.42 10.21
C THR A 85 0.54 6.12 10.85
N LEU A 86 1.24 5.49 11.78
CA LEU A 86 2.46 5.99 12.43
C LEU A 86 2.32 7.39 13.06
N ASP A 87 1.14 7.68 13.62
CA ASP A 87 0.87 8.94 14.29
C ASP A 87 1.48 8.96 15.69
N PHE A 88 2.26 9.99 16.01
CA PHE A 88 2.84 10.16 17.35
C PHE A 88 1.89 10.84 18.33
N ASP A 89 0.91 11.60 17.84
CA ASP A 89 -0.07 12.34 18.64
C ASP A 89 0.59 13.11 19.81
N GLY A 90 1.72 13.76 19.53
CA GLY A 90 2.52 14.47 20.52
C GLY A 90 3.41 13.58 21.42
N GLY A 91 3.41 12.28 21.22
CA GLY A 91 4.27 11.33 21.91
C GLY A 91 5.71 11.27 21.37
N VAL A 92 6.52 10.41 21.97
CA VAL A 92 7.94 10.20 21.58
C VAL A 92 8.11 9.07 20.57
N LYS A 93 7.04 8.40 20.18
CA LYS A 93 6.99 7.27 19.23
C LYS A 93 5.58 7.15 18.64
N PRO A 94 5.39 6.40 17.55
CA PRO A 94 4.06 6.15 17.01
C PRO A 94 3.13 5.48 18.01
N ASN A 95 1.87 5.91 18.03
CA ASN A 95 0.82 5.30 18.84
C ASN A 95 0.67 3.82 18.50
N GLY A 96 0.34 3.02 19.51
CA GLY A 96 0.15 1.59 19.38
C GLY A 96 1.42 0.76 19.19
N TRP A 97 2.56 1.38 18.92
CA TRP A 97 3.86 0.71 18.87
C TRP A 97 4.55 0.72 20.21
N SER A 98 5.26 -0.35 20.53
CA SER A 98 6.09 -0.45 21.74
C SER A 98 7.57 -0.35 21.37
N ILE A 99 8.36 0.31 22.22
CA ILE A 99 9.81 0.30 22.08
C ILE A 99 10.32 -1.00 22.72
N GLY A 100 10.92 -1.86 21.90
CA GLY A 100 11.57 -3.06 22.37
C GLY A 100 13.07 -2.83 22.52
N PHE A 101 13.63 -3.30 23.60
CA PHE A 101 15.05 -3.23 23.96
C PHE A 101 15.69 -1.85 23.70
N GLY A 102 15.54 -0.93 24.61
CA GLY A 102 16.23 0.37 24.57
C GLY A 102 17.65 0.28 25.11
N ILE A 103 18.60 -0.31 24.37
CA ILE A 103 20.02 -0.31 24.70
C ILE A 103 20.72 0.73 23.85
N GLY A 104 21.50 1.59 24.48
CA GLY A 104 22.17 2.71 23.82
C GLY A 104 21.35 3.99 23.82
N SER A 105 21.85 5.02 23.13
CA SER A 105 21.17 6.30 22.97
C SER A 105 20.45 6.32 21.63
N TYR A 106 19.14 6.53 21.64
CA TYR A 106 18.28 6.55 20.45
C TYR A 106 17.16 7.57 20.60
N SER A 107 16.58 7.97 19.45
CA SER A 107 15.39 8.82 19.37
C SER A 107 14.50 8.40 18.22
N TYR A 108 13.22 8.79 18.30
CA TYR A 108 12.27 8.67 17.21
C TYR A 108 11.75 10.05 16.85
N GLU A 109 11.57 10.28 15.57
CA GLU A 109 11.05 11.51 14.99
C GLU A 109 9.94 11.18 14.00
N GLN A 110 8.86 11.98 14.00
CA GLN A 110 7.81 11.87 13.00
C GLN A 110 8.21 12.63 11.74
N LEU A 111 8.22 11.92 10.62
CA LEU A 111 8.39 12.48 9.27
C LEU A 111 7.09 12.41 8.48
N THR A 112 7.18 12.86 7.23
CA THR A 112 6.10 12.72 6.23
C THR A 112 6.66 12.07 4.96
N TYR A 113 5.96 11.07 4.46
CA TYR A 113 6.25 10.40 3.18
C TYR A 113 5.00 10.38 2.31
N LYS A 114 5.04 11.00 1.13
CA LYS A 114 3.90 11.08 0.19
C LYS A 114 2.57 11.50 0.86
N GLY A 115 2.61 12.47 1.78
CA GLY A 115 1.44 12.91 2.54
C GLY A 115 1.07 12.03 3.74
N GLN A 116 1.67 10.87 3.91
CA GLN A 116 1.43 9.97 5.05
C GLN A 116 2.49 10.18 6.13
N LYS A 117 2.14 9.92 7.39
CA LYS A 117 3.09 9.97 8.50
C LYS A 117 4.11 8.84 8.38
N ALA A 118 5.33 9.15 8.75
CA ALA A 118 6.47 8.25 8.73
C ALA A 118 7.27 8.38 10.02
N VAL A 119 8.12 7.42 10.31
CA VAL A 119 8.98 7.43 11.48
C VAL A 119 10.44 7.38 11.06
N LYS A 120 11.26 8.20 11.70
CA LYS A 120 12.72 8.09 11.65
C LYS A 120 13.24 7.72 13.03
N GLN A 121 13.95 6.63 13.07
CA GLN A 121 14.74 6.22 14.23
C GLN A 121 16.17 6.70 14.03
N THR A 122 16.73 7.33 15.04
CA THR A 122 18.16 7.67 15.08
C THR A 122 18.80 6.97 16.28
N GLN A 123 19.87 6.23 16.03
CA GLN A 123 20.71 5.61 17.04
C GLN A 123 22.05 6.32 17.06
N ILE A 124 22.49 6.76 18.23
CA ILE A 124 23.72 7.57 18.41
C ILE A 124 24.89 6.71 18.83
N THR A 125 24.63 5.68 19.64
CA THR A 125 25.66 4.77 20.14
C THR A 125 25.31 3.34 19.79
N THR A 126 26.30 2.45 19.81
CA THR A 126 26.05 1.01 19.66
C THR A 126 24.94 0.54 20.60
N GLY A 127 23.94 -0.12 20.04
CA GLY A 127 22.79 -0.55 20.82
C GLY A 127 21.72 -1.24 20.00
N ARG A 128 20.56 -1.40 20.61
CA ARG A 128 19.37 -2.00 20.01
C ARG A 128 18.17 -1.13 20.33
N SER A 129 17.45 -0.72 19.30
CA SER A 129 16.12 -0.17 19.49
C SER A 129 15.26 -0.47 18.27
N TYR A 130 14.04 -0.87 18.50
CA TYR A 130 13.07 -1.15 17.44
C TYR A 130 11.68 -0.83 17.95
N LEU A 131 10.78 -0.65 17.02
CA LEU A 131 9.34 -0.55 17.28
C LEU A 131 8.71 -1.92 17.05
N ASP A 132 7.88 -2.35 18.00
CA ASP A 132 7.14 -3.62 17.99
C ASP A 132 5.65 -3.33 17.83
N THR A 133 4.97 -3.98 16.87
CA THR A 133 3.54 -3.79 16.59
C THR A 133 2.64 -4.28 17.71
N GLY A 134 3.16 -5.06 18.66
CA GLY A 134 2.33 -5.91 19.51
C GLY A 134 1.71 -7.07 18.73
N SER A 135 0.71 -7.69 19.31
CA SER A 135 0.12 -8.92 18.77
C SER A 135 -0.71 -8.67 17.51
N ILE A 136 -0.34 -9.39 16.45
CA ILE A 136 -1.10 -9.49 15.20
C ILE A 136 -1.51 -10.95 15.04
N THR A 137 -2.76 -11.22 14.65
CA THR A 137 -3.25 -12.57 14.35
C THR A 137 -3.42 -12.75 12.86
N ILE A 138 -2.81 -13.77 12.29
CA ILE A 138 -2.91 -14.14 10.88
C ILE A 138 -3.26 -15.62 10.71
N LEU A 139 -3.84 -15.97 9.58
CA LEU A 139 -4.28 -17.34 9.27
C LEU A 139 -3.12 -18.21 8.81
N ALA A 140 -3.08 -19.46 9.29
CA ALA A 140 -2.15 -20.48 8.82
C ALA A 140 -2.44 -20.91 7.38
N ASN A 141 -1.40 -21.45 6.74
CA ASN A 141 -1.47 -22.07 5.40
C ASN A 141 -2.09 -21.15 4.34
N THR A 142 -1.99 -19.84 4.55
CA THR A 142 -2.40 -18.81 3.61
C THR A 142 -1.23 -17.88 3.34
N GLU A 143 -1.07 -17.54 2.09
CA GLU A 143 0.01 -16.61 1.70
C GLU A 143 -0.29 -15.20 2.21
N HIS A 144 0.73 -14.57 2.77
CA HIS A 144 0.68 -13.18 3.24
C HIS A 144 1.81 -12.38 2.62
N THR A 145 1.55 -11.11 2.39
CA THR A 145 2.54 -10.15 1.92
C THR A 145 2.69 -9.02 2.94
N LEU A 146 3.91 -8.81 3.41
CA LEU A 146 4.31 -7.61 4.15
C LEU A 146 4.98 -6.66 3.19
N LYS A 147 4.56 -5.40 3.20
CA LYS A 147 5.21 -4.31 2.47
C LYS A 147 5.51 -3.14 3.39
N ILE A 148 6.73 -2.62 3.31
CA ILE A 148 7.19 -1.44 4.05
C ILE A 148 7.95 -0.56 3.09
N GLN A 149 7.70 0.74 3.14
CA GLN A 149 8.48 1.73 2.42
C GLN A 149 9.55 2.32 3.33
N PHE A 150 10.80 2.24 2.92
CA PHE A 150 11.93 2.92 3.53
C PHE A 150 12.24 4.21 2.77
N ILE A 151 12.59 5.27 3.51
CA ILE A 151 12.92 6.59 2.97
C ILE A 151 14.44 6.67 2.88
N LEU A 152 15.01 6.18 1.78
CA LEU A 152 16.43 5.89 1.66
C LEU A 152 17.35 7.10 1.91
N ASN A 153 16.95 8.30 1.50
CA ASN A 153 17.71 9.53 1.74
C ASN A 153 17.73 9.96 3.22
N GLU A 154 16.90 9.37 4.05
CA GLU A 154 16.85 9.56 5.51
C GLU A 154 17.50 8.41 6.28
N CYS A 155 17.98 7.39 5.58
CA CYS A 155 18.62 6.21 6.17
C CYS A 155 20.15 6.35 6.14
N VAL A 156 20.76 5.99 7.26
CA VAL A 156 22.22 5.76 7.40
C VAL A 156 22.38 4.40 8.07
N ALA A 157 22.53 3.36 7.27
CA ALA A 157 22.63 1.99 7.73
C ALA A 157 23.60 1.20 6.86
N ASP A 158 24.21 0.15 7.44
CA ASP A 158 25.05 -0.77 6.70
C ASP A 158 24.21 -1.88 6.07
N ALA A 159 24.66 -2.40 4.93
CA ALA A 159 23.97 -3.46 4.20
C ALA A 159 23.58 -4.68 5.09
N ASN A 160 24.38 -4.97 6.09
CA ASN A 160 24.18 -6.10 7.00
C ASN A 160 23.41 -5.76 8.29
N ASP A 161 22.94 -4.52 8.44
CA ASP A 161 22.12 -4.18 9.61
C ASP A 161 20.79 -4.91 9.57
N ASN A 162 20.44 -5.59 10.65
CA ASN A 162 19.15 -6.22 10.82
C ASN A 162 18.10 -5.15 11.12
N ILE A 163 17.11 -5.01 10.25
CA ILE A 163 16.13 -3.92 10.30
C ILE A 163 14.68 -4.37 10.54
N LEU A 164 14.40 -5.65 10.29
CA LEU A 164 13.06 -6.22 10.48
C LEU A 164 13.17 -7.65 10.99
N SER A 165 12.30 -8.02 11.91
CA SER A 165 12.09 -9.41 12.28
C SER A 165 10.62 -9.74 12.49
N PHE A 166 10.24 -10.95 12.08
CA PHE A 166 9.00 -11.60 12.48
C PHE A 166 9.21 -12.37 13.77
N ILE A 167 8.28 -12.24 14.71
CA ILE A 167 8.27 -13.03 15.95
C ILE A 167 7.01 -13.88 15.95
N SER A 168 7.18 -15.18 16.02
CA SER A 168 6.14 -16.19 16.25
C SER A 168 5.16 -16.52 15.11
N PHE A 169 5.19 -15.96 13.93
CA PHE A 169 4.35 -16.39 12.81
C PHE A 169 4.67 -17.81 12.26
N GLY A 170 5.08 -18.73 13.12
CA GLY A 170 5.53 -20.06 12.74
C GLY A 170 6.96 -20.10 12.22
N ALA A 171 7.62 -18.96 12.07
CA ALA A 171 9.03 -18.84 11.71
C ALA A 171 9.60 -17.56 12.30
N PHE A 172 10.86 -17.64 12.77
CA PHE A 172 11.66 -16.48 13.06
C PHE A 172 12.42 -16.09 11.80
N ALA A 173 12.17 -14.92 11.26
CA ALA A 173 12.87 -14.42 10.08
C ALA A 173 13.43 -13.02 10.36
N ILE A 174 14.63 -12.77 9.87
CA ILE A 174 15.33 -11.48 9.98
C ILE A 174 15.62 -10.98 8.58
N TYR A 175 15.37 -9.70 8.37
CA TYR A 175 15.69 -9.01 7.12
C TYR A 175 16.66 -7.88 7.38
N LYS A 176 17.53 -7.67 6.40
CA LYS A 176 18.63 -6.72 6.46
C LYS A 176 18.35 -5.48 5.64
N PHE A 177 19.11 -4.43 5.87
CA PHE A 177 19.05 -3.22 5.08
C PHE A 177 19.32 -3.48 3.57
N SER A 178 20.17 -4.47 3.25
CA SER A 178 20.44 -4.92 1.87
C SER A 178 19.24 -5.57 1.15
N ASP A 179 18.22 -5.98 1.88
CA ASP A 179 17.03 -6.63 1.29
C ASP A 179 16.00 -5.61 0.78
N ILE A 180 16.23 -4.31 1.06
CA ILE A 180 15.43 -3.22 0.54
C ILE A 180 15.80 -2.98 -0.93
N ASP A 181 14.82 -2.84 -1.80
CA ASP A 181 15.06 -2.55 -3.21
C ASP A 181 15.54 -1.10 -3.45
N SER A 182 15.92 -0.77 -4.70
CA SER A 182 16.40 0.56 -5.09
C SER A 182 15.35 1.67 -4.96
N ASN A 183 14.07 1.33 -4.83
CA ASN A 183 12.96 2.26 -4.61
C ASN A 183 12.64 2.45 -3.13
N GLY A 184 13.38 1.78 -2.26
CA GLY A 184 13.16 1.79 -0.82
C GLY A 184 12.05 0.85 -0.36
N VAL A 185 11.64 -0.11 -1.17
CA VAL A 185 10.58 -1.07 -0.81
C VAL A 185 11.19 -2.35 -0.27
N LEU A 186 10.68 -2.79 0.87
CA LEU A 186 10.85 -4.15 1.36
C LEU A 186 9.49 -4.85 1.24
N GLU A 187 9.39 -5.80 0.32
CA GLU A 187 8.21 -6.64 0.13
C GLU A 187 8.55 -8.10 0.36
N ILE A 188 7.81 -8.75 1.25
CA ILE A 188 8.09 -10.09 1.73
C ILE A 188 6.83 -10.92 1.64
N GLN A 189 6.91 -12.04 0.92
CA GLN A 189 5.87 -13.05 0.87
C GLN A 189 6.21 -14.20 1.80
N PHE A 190 5.26 -14.65 2.58
CA PHE A 190 5.45 -15.76 3.50
C PHE A 190 4.15 -16.52 3.75
N ASN A 191 4.29 -17.78 4.14
CA ASN A 191 3.16 -18.67 4.42
C ASN A 191 3.34 -19.22 5.84
N PRO A 192 2.57 -18.74 6.84
CA PRO A 192 2.68 -19.21 8.21
C PRO A 192 2.19 -20.65 8.32
N LEU A 193 2.92 -21.48 9.06
CA LEU A 193 2.63 -22.91 9.22
C LEU A 193 1.50 -23.20 10.21
N SER A 194 1.16 -22.24 11.06
CA SER A 194 0.09 -22.37 12.06
C SER A 194 -0.62 -21.02 12.25
N ASP A 195 -1.89 -21.05 12.66
CA ASP A 195 -2.58 -19.84 13.13
C ASP A 195 -1.79 -19.27 14.30
N ASN A 196 -1.24 -18.09 14.12
CA ASN A 196 -0.34 -17.53 15.11
C ASN A 196 -0.63 -16.08 15.42
N VAL A 197 -0.53 -15.81 16.71
CA VAL A 197 -0.32 -14.47 17.21
C VAL A 197 1.18 -14.19 17.16
N GLY A 198 1.57 -13.22 16.37
CA GLY A 198 2.96 -12.79 16.25
C GLY A 198 3.08 -11.28 16.31
N SER A 199 4.31 -10.77 16.18
CA SER A 199 4.57 -9.35 16.06
C SER A 199 5.64 -9.07 15.00
N LEU A 200 5.62 -7.84 14.50
CA LEU A 200 6.66 -7.29 13.65
C LEU A 200 7.53 -6.34 14.46
N ARG A 201 8.84 -6.44 14.29
CA ARG A 201 9.81 -5.53 14.85
C ARG A 201 10.54 -4.83 13.75
N ILE A 202 10.47 -3.51 13.74
CA ILE A 202 11.10 -2.66 12.72
C ILE A 202 12.01 -1.67 13.43
N GLY A 203 13.26 -1.61 13.01
CA GLY A 203 14.22 -0.67 13.59
C GLY A 203 15.65 -1.17 13.49
N LEU A 204 16.58 -0.44 14.10
CA LEU A 204 18.01 -0.78 14.11
C LEU A 204 18.30 -1.80 15.21
N GLY A 205 18.94 -2.90 14.81
CA GLY A 205 19.36 -3.95 15.75
C GLY A 205 18.22 -4.80 16.30
N VAL A 206 17.25 -5.19 15.46
CA VAL A 206 16.09 -6.01 15.88
C VAL A 206 16.45 -7.35 16.51
N ASP A 207 17.62 -7.88 16.20
CA ASP A 207 18.12 -9.14 16.75
C ASP A 207 19.48 -8.99 17.46
N GLN A 208 20.37 -8.16 16.94
CA GLN A 208 21.70 -7.90 17.47
C GLN A 208 21.97 -6.40 17.54
N ASN A 209 22.97 -5.99 18.33
CA ASN A 209 23.30 -4.58 18.42
C ASN A 209 23.76 -4.04 17.07
N ALA A 210 23.14 -2.93 16.63
CA ALA A 210 23.66 -2.12 15.54
C ALA A 210 24.81 -1.26 16.08
N THR A 211 25.88 -1.10 15.30
CA THR A 211 27.11 -0.42 15.72
C THR A 211 27.19 0.99 15.22
N GLY A 212 27.58 1.92 16.10
CA GLY A 212 27.82 3.32 15.74
C GLY A 212 26.54 4.16 15.61
N SER A 213 26.71 5.34 15.01
CA SER A 213 25.59 6.26 14.75
C SER A 213 24.90 5.90 13.44
N LYS A 214 23.60 5.64 13.49
CA LYS A 214 22.78 5.20 12.35
C LYS A 214 21.39 5.82 12.38
N SER A 215 20.73 5.81 11.23
CA SER A 215 19.31 6.15 11.14
C SER A 215 18.56 5.22 10.19
N LEU A 216 17.30 5.00 10.49
CA LEU A 216 16.37 4.22 9.67
C LEU A 216 15.04 4.97 9.61
N ALA A 217 14.56 5.26 8.42
CA ALA A 217 13.28 5.93 8.22
C ALA A 217 12.36 5.09 7.34
N TRP A 218 11.09 4.93 7.77
CA TRP A 218 10.12 4.09 7.09
C TRP A 218 8.69 4.59 7.28
N ALA A 219 7.80 4.14 6.39
CA ALA A 219 6.42 4.57 6.30
C ALA A 219 5.51 3.44 5.81
N ILE A 220 4.21 3.64 5.92
CA ILE A 220 3.13 2.83 5.32
C ILE A 220 3.34 1.31 5.44
N PRO A 221 3.59 0.79 6.64
CA PRO A 221 3.71 -0.65 6.84
C PRO A 221 2.35 -1.31 6.60
N GLN A 222 2.33 -2.38 5.82
CA GLN A 222 1.10 -3.09 5.45
C GLN A 222 1.34 -4.58 5.40
N LEU A 223 0.51 -5.34 6.13
CA LEU A 223 0.50 -6.79 6.13
C LEU A 223 -0.88 -7.26 5.66
N GLU A 224 -0.91 -7.94 4.55
CA GLU A 224 -2.13 -8.41 3.89
C GLU A 224 -2.09 -9.92 3.65
N GLN A 225 -3.24 -10.57 3.60
CA GLN A 225 -3.37 -11.90 3.04
C GLN A 225 -3.39 -11.80 1.51
N GLY A 226 -2.52 -12.53 0.85
CA GLY A 226 -2.38 -12.58 -0.61
C GLY A 226 -0.92 -12.59 -1.04
N SER A 227 -0.69 -12.85 -2.33
CA SER A 227 0.62 -12.99 -2.97
C SER A 227 1.27 -11.66 -3.41
N TYR A 228 0.59 -10.54 -3.19
CA TYR A 228 1.10 -9.20 -3.52
C TYR A 228 0.43 -8.16 -2.64
N ALA A 229 1.12 -7.06 -2.42
CA ALA A 229 0.60 -5.92 -1.69
C ALA A 229 -0.28 -5.04 -2.61
N THR A 230 -1.41 -4.58 -2.05
CA THR A 230 -2.32 -3.63 -2.72
C THR A 230 -2.01 -2.18 -2.33
N SER A 231 -2.87 -1.23 -2.75
CA SER A 231 -2.77 0.16 -2.31
C SER A 231 -2.85 0.25 -0.78
N TYR A 232 -2.16 1.23 -0.21
CA TYR A 232 -2.06 1.38 1.24
C TYR A 232 -3.43 1.45 1.92
N ILE A 233 -3.62 0.65 2.96
CA ILE A 233 -4.83 0.62 3.79
C ILE A 233 -4.44 1.16 5.18
N PRO A 234 -4.72 2.44 5.49
CA PRO A 234 -4.36 3.03 6.77
C PRO A 234 -5.16 2.41 7.92
N THR A 235 -4.49 2.19 9.03
CA THR A 235 -5.09 1.63 10.26
C THR A 235 -4.70 2.47 11.47
N SER A 236 -5.65 2.64 12.42
CA SER A 236 -5.45 3.39 13.66
C SER A 236 -6.22 2.73 14.80
N GLY A 237 -5.69 1.62 15.32
CA GLY A 237 -6.24 0.89 16.46
C GLY A 237 -6.56 -0.59 16.22
N SER A 238 -6.95 -0.96 15.00
CA SER A 238 -7.29 -2.33 14.63
C SER A 238 -7.04 -2.56 13.13
N ALA A 239 -7.07 -3.82 12.71
CA ALA A 239 -7.08 -4.17 11.29
C ALA A 239 -8.25 -3.50 10.57
N VAL A 240 -8.02 -3.05 9.35
CA VAL A 240 -9.02 -2.41 8.49
C VAL A 240 -9.10 -3.15 7.17
N THR A 241 -10.34 -3.40 6.72
CA THR A 241 -10.61 -4.01 5.41
C THR A 241 -11.05 -2.95 4.42
N ARG A 242 -10.34 -2.87 3.29
CA ARG A 242 -10.83 -2.23 2.08
C ARG A 242 -11.54 -3.30 1.26
N VAL A 243 -12.84 -3.10 0.99
CA VAL A 243 -13.61 -4.01 0.13
C VAL A 243 -13.19 -3.87 -1.34
N ALA A 244 -13.53 -4.86 -2.17
CA ALA A 244 -13.18 -4.87 -3.58
C ALA A 244 -13.77 -3.68 -4.33
N ASP A 245 -13.03 -3.20 -5.33
CA ASP A 245 -13.58 -2.32 -6.36
C ASP A 245 -14.38 -3.18 -7.34
N ILE A 246 -15.59 -2.77 -7.63
CA ILE A 246 -16.47 -3.41 -8.60
C ILE A 246 -16.83 -2.38 -9.67
N CYS A 247 -16.55 -2.72 -10.91
CA CYS A 247 -16.89 -1.90 -12.07
C CYS A 247 -17.68 -2.77 -13.06
N ASN A 248 -18.96 -2.50 -13.19
CA ASN A 248 -19.92 -3.31 -13.96
C ASN A 248 -20.65 -2.47 -15.00
N ASN A 249 -21.51 -3.13 -15.78
CA ASN A 249 -22.42 -2.52 -16.73
C ASN A 249 -21.71 -1.66 -17.78
N ALA A 250 -20.58 -2.15 -18.29
CA ALA A 250 -19.76 -1.49 -19.27
C ALA A 250 -20.38 -1.50 -20.66
N GLY A 251 -21.24 -0.56 -20.94
CA GLY A 251 -21.83 -0.36 -22.26
C GLY A 251 -23.19 -1.02 -22.45
N ASN A 252 -23.94 -0.46 -23.35
CA ASN A 252 -25.24 -0.95 -23.82
C ASN A 252 -25.41 -0.61 -25.32
N GLU A 253 -26.54 -0.97 -25.91
CA GLU A 253 -26.85 -0.73 -27.31
C GLU A 253 -26.86 0.76 -27.73
N GLN A 254 -26.89 1.70 -26.79
CA GLN A 254 -26.82 3.14 -27.07
C GLN A 254 -25.40 3.63 -27.33
N VAL A 255 -24.40 2.91 -26.80
CA VAL A 255 -22.96 3.27 -26.88
C VAL A 255 -22.16 2.24 -27.67
N ILE A 256 -22.66 1.03 -27.83
CA ILE A 256 -22.02 -0.06 -28.56
C ILE A 256 -22.83 -0.36 -29.82
N ASN A 257 -22.20 -0.18 -30.99
CA ASN A 257 -22.79 -0.64 -32.25
C ASN A 257 -22.37 -2.10 -32.48
N SER A 258 -23.33 -3.02 -32.45
CA SER A 258 -23.09 -4.46 -32.62
C SER A 258 -22.73 -4.87 -34.06
N THR A 259 -22.88 -3.97 -35.03
CA THR A 259 -22.59 -4.27 -36.43
C THR A 259 -21.22 -3.81 -36.89
N GLU A 260 -20.68 -2.78 -36.25
CA GLU A 260 -19.35 -2.24 -36.56
C GLU A 260 -18.79 -1.48 -35.34
N GLY A 261 -17.50 -1.56 -35.12
CA GLY A 261 -16.82 -0.83 -34.04
C GLY A 261 -15.46 -1.40 -33.77
N VAL A 262 -14.69 -0.68 -32.96
CA VAL A 262 -13.41 -1.10 -32.43
C VAL A 262 -13.45 -0.89 -30.91
N LEU A 263 -13.20 -1.96 -30.16
CA LEU A 263 -12.88 -1.87 -28.75
C LEU A 263 -11.36 -1.98 -28.59
N TYR A 264 -10.75 -0.93 -28.03
CA TYR A 264 -9.36 -0.93 -27.62
C TYR A 264 -9.28 -0.86 -26.10
N ALA A 265 -8.52 -1.74 -25.48
CA ALA A 265 -8.26 -1.71 -24.05
C ALA A 265 -6.76 -1.91 -23.78
N GLU A 266 -6.22 -1.12 -22.89
CA GLU A 266 -4.87 -1.27 -22.34
C GLU A 266 -4.99 -1.58 -20.85
N ILE A 267 -4.54 -2.75 -20.45
CA ILE A 267 -4.65 -3.24 -19.09
C ILE A 267 -3.30 -3.71 -18.56
N SER A 268 -3.10 -3.57 -17.26
CA SER A 268 -1.95 -4.11 -16.53
C SER A 268 -2.43 -4.84 -15.29
N ALA A 269 -1.96 -6.06 -15.09
CA ALA A 269 -2.21 -6.78 -13.84
C ALA A 269 -1.25 -6.29 -12.75
N LEU A 270 -1.75 -6.17 -11.52
CA LEU A 270 -0.93 -5.83 -10.34
C LEU A 270 0.09 -6.94 -10.03
N ALA A 271 -0.31 -8.21 -10.26
CA ALA A 271 0.56 -9.36 -10.13
C ALA A 271 0.05 -10.53 -10.99
N ASN A 272 0.92 -11.49 -11.25
CA ASN A 272 0.54 -12.77 -11.86
C ASN A 272 0.24 -13.77 -10.75
N ASP A 273 -0.97 -13.75 -10.24
CA ASP A 273 -1.46 -14.63 -9.16
C ASP A 273 -2.28 -15.82 -9.66
N GLY A 274 -2.28 -16.06 -10.98
CA GLY A 274 -3.04 -17.13 -11.63
C GLY A 274 -4.55 -16.86 -11.74
N THR A 275 -5.03 -15.68 -11.31
CA THR A 275 -6.44 -15.32 -11.45
C THR A 275 -6.72 -14.80 -12.87
N GLU A 276 -7.70 -15.40 -13.54
CA GLU A 276 -8.16 -14.90 -14.84
C GLU A 276 -8.88 -13.54 -14.67
N ARG A 277 -8.58 -12.61 -15.56
CA ARG A 277 -9.18 -11.26 -15.61
C ARG A 277 -9.68 -11.00 -17.03
N TYR A 278 -10.91 -10.51 -17.12
CA TYR A 278 -11.59 -10.24 -18.38
C TYR A 278 -11.85 -8.74 -18.51
N VAL A 279 -11.85 -8.26 -19.76
CA VAL A 279 -12.21 -6.89 -20.16
C VAL A 279 -13.57 -6.89 -20.84
#